data_e19cf48c1d5b5004bda9cb6f0cfeda52
#
_entry.id   e19cf48c1d5b5004bda9cb6f0cfeda52
#
_cell.length_a   1.000
_cell.length_b   1.000
_cell.length_c   1.000
_cell.angle_alpha   90.00
_cell.angle_beta   90.00
_cell.angle_gamma   90.00
#
_symmetry.space_group_name_H-M   'P 1'
#
loop_
_entity.id
_entity.type
_entity.pdbx_description
1 polymer ?
#
loop_
_entity_poly.entity_id
_entity_poly.type
_entity_poly.pdbx_seq_one_letter_code
_entity_poly.pdbx_strand_id
1 'polypeptide(L)'
;MHRQTHARHGSGVGGTPTVVRTSADMWSTVQGGISLAAGALAVLLALTPAAPAAERLDRGLVAMRREDGAVYIGWRLLASDPTDATFHVYRRTGDGEFKRLTTEPVRDSTNLVDKKAPGEGDLAYAVALVAGGKEQPRCPAAAPREARPGASYIRIPLKDGKDFQKVGVGDLDGDGRYDYVIKRPNFNTDPYQQPGYWKKSPEPYKLDAYSADGAFLWQHDMGWSIETGIWYSPFVVYDADGDGRAELYAKGGEGDPREPTGHVRSGPEWLLKIDGRTGKVVARVPWPSREGVGKYNYYCRNFIAVAYLDGQRPHIVVERGTYQHIRMEAYGPDLKPVWKWFSADDAPHFHHQGAHTLLAADVDADGRQELVMGSGCIDETGKALWCTRMGHPDICFVGDIEPQRQGLEVFLGYETRQKTDGVCLLDARTGEKLWAYKGPTYHVHSQGMCGDILAEHPGQECYCGEKNKSQYWLYTAAGKRIGEESMRDSLAPWTVWWDADPQKELILWHMVLEGHTRGQGEAIIDLGKSREALVADVLGDWREETITSHKGEMRIYTTTIPATTRRTCLMQDRHYRTYVATSGSGYHTPPQHSKPFAW
;
A
#
# COMPACT_ATOMS: atom_id res chain seq x y z
N MET A 1 63.91 -2.00 15.68
CA MET A 1 65.17 -1.22 15.57
C MET A 1 64.78 0.23 15.35
N HIS A 2 65.22 1.05 16.30
CA HIS A 2 65.42 2.52 16.35
C HIS A 2 64.17 3.39 16.01
N ARG A 3 63.54 4.09 17.03
CA ARG A 3 64.01 5.22 17.88
C ARG A 3 64.54 6.39 17.03
N GLN A 4 64.17 7.61 17.18
CA GLN A 4 63.92 8.57 18.29
C GLN A 4 63.45 9.88 17.64
N THR A 5 62.52 10.60 18.17
CA THR A 5 62.46 11.60 19.25
C THR A 5 62.96 13.01 18.92
N HIS A 6 62.29 13.94 19.54
CA HIS A 6 62.53 15.32 19.97
C HIS A 6 61.87 16.42 19.16
N ALA A 7 60.99 17.15 19.67
CA ALA A 7 60.75 17.92 20.90
C ALA A 7 61.22 19.38 20.78
N ARG A 8 60.24 20.23 21.13
CA ARG A 8 60.35 21.46 21.97
C ARG A 8 60.46 22.85 21.34
N HIS A 9 59.61 23.65 21.90
CA HIS A 9 59.66 25.04 22.45
C HIS A 9 59.35 26.15 21.43
N GLY A 10 58.66 27.20 21.80
CA GLY A 10 58.00 27.64 23.02
C GLY A 10 57.54 29.08 22.86
N SER A 11 56.65 29.48 23.74
CA SER A 11 56.41 30.78 24.35
C SER A 11 56.19 32.01 23.47
N GLY A 12 55.30 32.92 23.76
CA GLY A 12 54.50 33.24 24.90
C GLY A 12 53.85 34.60 24.76
N VAL A 13 52.90 34.88 25.64
CA VAL A 13 52.57 36.15 26.31
C VAL A 13 52.01 37.28 25.46
N GLY A 14 50.90 37.90 25.69
CA GLY A 14 50.07 38.18 26.83
C GLY A 14 49.31 39.47 26.60
N GLY A 15 48.24 39.70 27.28
CA GLY A 15 47.72 41.05 27.49
C GLY A 15 46.22 41.28 27.33
N THR A 16 45.48 41.07 28.41
CA THR A 16 44.26 41.84 28.75
C THR A 16 44.66 43.16 29.40
N PRO A 17 43.82 44.19 29.40
CA PRO A 17 42.88 44.42 30.51
C PRO A 17 41.54 45.09 30.12
N THR A 18 40.46 44.73 30.76
CA THR A 18 39.81 45.29 31.97
C THR A 18 39.14 46.65 31.85
N VAL A 19 37.80 46.61 31.95
CA VAL A 19 36.82 47.39 32.75
C VAL A 19 36.88 48.92 32.73
N VAL A 20 35.69 49.55 32.59
CA VAL A 20 35.10 50.45 33.62
C VAL A 20 33.61 50.72 33.33
N ARG A 21 32.81 50.55 34.37
CA ARG A 21 31.43 51.06 34.57
C ARG A 21 31.45 52.54 34.86
N THR A 22 30.36 53.27 34.52
CA THR A 22 29.75 54.26 35.46
C THR A 22 28.28 54.50 35.16
N SER A 23 27.59 54.66 36.21
CA SER A 23 26.18 54.93 36.47
C SER A 23 25.83 56.42 36.43
N ALA A 24 24.60 56.77 36.24
CA ALA A 24 23.74 57.54 37.17
C ALA A 24 22.69 58.44 36.45
N ASP A 25 21.49 58.20 36.81
CA ASP A 25 20.34 59.04 37.15
C ASP A 25 20.16 60.46 36.58
N MET A 26 18.94 60.78 36.11
CA MET A 26 18.03 61.70 36.82
C MET A 26 16.67 61.87 36.16
N TRP A 27 15.68 62.05 36.98
CA TRP A 27 14.29 62.27 36.76
C TRP A 27 13.90 63.53 35.99
N SER A 28 12.76 63.52 35.23
CA SER A 28 11.79 64.58 35.31
C SER A 28 10.44 64.15 34.69
N THR A 29 9.41 64.33 35.47
CA THR A 29 7.97 64.25 35.23
C THR A 29 7.47 65.36 34.28
N VAL A 30 6.54 65.04 33.33
CA VAL A 30 5.41 65.91 32.97
C VAL A 30 4.24 65.10 32.40
N GLN A 31 3.06 65.50 32.83
CA GLN A 31 1.73 64.99 32.61
C GLN A 31 1.22 65.07 31.15
N GLY A 32 0.27 64.21 30.81
CA GLY A 32 -0.94 64.58 30.11
C GLY A 32 -1.09 63.99 28.70
N GLY A 33 -2.06 63.10 28.55
CA GLY A 33 -2.59 62.75 27.24
C GLY A 33 -3.13 61.35 27.16
N ILE A 34 -4.42 61.15 27.50
CA ILE A 34 -5.16 59.91 27.26
C ILE A 34 -5.39 59.78 25.77
N SER A 35 -4.73 58.81 25.13
CA SER A 35 -5.04 58.39 23.76
C SER A 35 -5.41 56.92 23.81
N LEU A 36 -6.69 56.61 23.58
CA LEU A 36 -7.20 55.29 23.35
C LEU A 36 -6.60 54.72 22.06
N ALA A 37 -5.55 53.89 22.19
CA ALA A 37 -5.08 53.05 21.11
C ALA A 37 -5.84 51.71 21.18
N ALA A 38 -6.79 51.53 20.23
CA ALA A 38 -7.41 50.24 19.98
C ALA A 38 -6.35 49.27 19.48
N GLY A 39 -5.91 48.38 20.34
CA GLY A 39 -5.03 47.27 19.97
C GLY A 39 -5.81 46.28 19.10
N ALA A 40 -5.55 46.28 17.79
CA ALA A 40 -5.98 45.22 16.91
C ALA A 40 -5.18 43.96 17.28
N LEU A 41 -5.81 43.04 17.98
CA LEU A 41 -5.33 41.69 18.20
C LEU A 41 -5.42 40.94 16.85
N ALA A 42 -4.35 40.95 16.08
CA ALA A 42 -4.23 40.08 14.92
C ALA A 42 -4.16 38.63 15.40
N VAL A 43 -5.30 37.95 15.41
CA VAL A 43 -5.36 36.49 15.51
C VAL A 43 -4.71 35.97 14.24
N LEU A 44 -3.44 35.55 14.33
CA LEU A 44 -2.83 34.66 13.37
C LEU A 44 -3.59 33.34 13.43
N LEU A 45 -4.61 33.20 12.62
CA LEU A 45 -5.13 31.89 12.25
C LEU A 45 -3.95 31.20 11.55
N ALA A 46 -3.27 30.30 12.27
CA ALA A 46 -2.42 29.31 11.64
C ALA A 46 -3.32 28.55 10.66
N LEU A 47 -3.17 28.80 9.39
CA LEU A 47 -3.72 27.98 8.33
C LEU A 47 -3.04 26.62 8.51
N THR A 48 -3.69 25.70 9.22
CA THR A 48 -3.34 24.29 9.11
C THR A 48 -3.42 23.95 7.65
N PRO A 49 -2.35 23.43 7.03
CA PRO A 49 -2.42 23.00 5.65
C PRO A 49 -3.63 22.06 5.54
N ALA A 50 -4.49 22.34 4.56
CA ALA A 50 -5.62 21.46 4.27
C ALA A 50 -5.03 20.06 4.05
N ALA A 51 -5.58 19.07 4.74
CA ALA A 51 -5.22 17.69 4.46
C ALA A 51 -5.33 17.46 2.95
N PRO A 52 -4.35 16.82 2.32
CA PRO A 52 -4.41 16.55 0.88
C PRO A 52 -5.72 15.86 0.55
N ALA A 53 -6.32 16.26 -0.55
CA ALA A 53 -7.60 15.71 -0.98
C ALA A 53 -7.47 14.20 -1.14
N ALA A 54 -8.28 13.45 -0.39
CA ALA A 54 -8.46 12.01 -0.64
C ALA A 54 -9.00 11.82 -2.07
N GLU A 55 -8.75 10.65 -2.65
CA GLU A 55 -9.34 10.30 -3.97
C GLU A 55 -10.85 10.57 -3.97
N ARG A 56 -11.35 11.12 -5.07
CA ARG A 56 -12.78 11.43 -5.25
C ARG A 56 -13.54 10.15 -5.57
N LEU A 57 -13.98 9.46 -4.54
CA LEU A 57 -14.73 8.23 -4.68
C LEU A 57 -16.24 8.50 -4.63
N ASP A 58 -17.00 7.69 -5.38
CA ASP A 58 -18.45 7.57 -5.19
C ASP A 58 -18.77 6.70 -3.97
N ARG A 59 -20.05 6.36 -3.75
CA ARG A 59 -20.47 5.50 -2.62
C ARG A 59 -20.03 4.04 -2.73
N GLY A 60 -19.40 3.63 -3.83
CA GLY A 60 -18.98 2.24 -4.03
C GLY A 60 -20.12 1.23 -3.85
N LEU A 61 -21.36 1.66 -4.15
CA LEU A 61 -22.56 0.87 -3.88
C LEU A 61 -22.50 -0.50 -4.56
N VAL A 62 -22.54 -1.54 -3.76
CA VAL A 62 -22.66 -2.93 -4.21
C VAL A 62 -23.96 -3.54 -3.71
N ALA A 63 -24.63 -4.32 -4.56
CA ALA A 63 -25.77 -5.15 -4.20
C ALA A 63 -25.48 -6.59 -4.60
N MET A 64 -25.59 -7.53 -3.65
CA MET A 64 -25.33 -8.96 -3.86
C MET A 64 -26.52 -9.77 -3.42
N ARG A 65 -27.08 -10.59 -4.31
CA ARG A 65 -28.13 -11.53 -3.94
C ARG A 65 -27.52 -12.69 -3.17
N ARG A 66 -28.08 -12.99 -2.02
CA ARG A 66 -27.67 -14.08 -1.15
C ARG A 66 -28.38 -15.37 -1.52
N GLU A 67 -27.88 -16.50 -1.04
CA GLU A 67 -28.50 -17.83 -1.28
C GLU A 67 -29.91 -17.96 -0.68
N ASP A 68 -30.20 -17.22 0.40
CA ASP A 68 -31.52 -17.15 1.02
C ASP A 68 -32.53 -16.26 0.24
N GLY A 69 -32.11 -15.72 -0.92
CA GLY A 69 -32.90 -14.83 -1.76
C GLY A 69 -32.91 -13.37 -1.31
N ALA A 70 -32.40 -13.05 -0.14
CA ALA A 70 -32.24 -11.66 0.30
C ALA A 70 -31.18 -10.95 -0.54
N VAL A 71 -31.15 -9.62 -0.51
CA VAL A 71 -30.09 -8.83 -1.15
C VAL A 71 -29.31 -8.09 -0.06
N TYR A 72 -28.01 -8.33 -0.01
CA TYR A 72 -27.07 -7.53 0.75
C TYR A 72 -26.71 -6.28 -0.06
N ILE A 73 -26.74 -5.11 0.59
CA ILE A 73 -26.39 -3.81 0.05
C ILE A 73 -25.28 -3.22 0.93
N GLY A 74 -24.11 -2.91 0.34
CA GLY A 74 -22.99 -2.26 1.02
C GLY A 74 -22.62 -0.95 0.33
N TRP A 75 -22.11 0.03 1.10
CA TRP A 75 -21.68 1.32 0.56
C TRP A 75 -20.56 1.94 1.40
N ARG A 76 -19.77 2.84 0.81
CA ARG A 76 -18.67 3.53 1.50
C ARG A 76 -19.17 4.60 2.44
N LEU A 77 -18.55 4.70 3.63
CA LEU A 77 -18.46 5.92 4.41
C LEU A 77 -17.24 6.69 3.92
N LEU A 78 -17.43 7.91 3.42
CA LEU A 78 -16.33 8.70 2.87
C LEU A 78 -15.71 9.61 3.92
N ALA A 79 -14.41 9.91 3.80
CA ALA A 79 -13.72 10.84 4.69
C ALA A 79 -14.32 12.26 4.67
N SER A 80 -15.01 12.64 3.59
CA SER A 80 -15.75 13.89 3.47
C SER A 80 -17.13 13.88 4.13
N ASP A 81 -17.63 12.73 4.58
CA ASP A 81 -18.93 12.66 5.24
C ASP A 81 -18.85 13.28 6.63
N PRO A 82 -19.88 14.04 7.06
CA PRO A 82 -19.90 14.58 8.41
C PRO A 82 -20.00 13.47 9.46
N THR A 83 -19.55 13.74 10.67
CA THR A 83 -19.53 12.76 11.78
C THR A 83 -20.91 12.22 12.16
N ASP A 84 -21.96 13.02 11.90
CA ASP A 84 -23.37 12.66 12.12
C ASP A 84 -24.04 12.01 10.90
N ALA A 85 -23.27 11.68 9.85
CA ALA A 85 -23.76 11.05 8.63
C ALA A 85 -24.57 9.79 8.93
N THR A 86 -25.75 9.69 8.33
CA THR A 86 -26.61 8.52 8.33
C THR A 86 -27.16 8.29 6.92
N PHE A 87 -27.80 7.15 6.67
CA PHE A 87 -28.13 6.78 5.29
C PHE A 87 -29.54 6.22 5.16
N HIS A 88 -30.27 6.65 4.13
CA HIS A 88 -31.46 5.97 3.68
C HIS A 88 -31.16 5.07 2.48
N VAL A 89 -31.74 3.87 2.49
CA VAL A 89 -31.61 2.89 1.43
C VAL A 89 -32.92 2.81 0.64
N TYR A 90 -32.78 2.74 -0.68
CA TYR A 90 -33.90 2.74 -1.62
C TYR A 90 -33.82 1.52 -2.53
N ARG A 91 -34.98 1.02 -2.92
CA ARG A 91 -35.13 -0.03 -3.92
C ARG A 91 -36.12 0.42 -5.03
N ARG A 92 -35.78 0.09 -6.26
CA ARG A 92 -36.66 0.18 -7.42
C ARG A 92 -36.90 -1.21 -7.98
N THR A 93 -38.12 -1.47 -8.46
CA THR A 93 -38.49 -2.70 -9.15
C THR A 93 -39.00 -2.32 -10.55
N GLY A 94 -38.38 -2.89 -11.60
CA GLY A 94 -38.63 -2.51 -13.00
C GLY A 94 -38.39 -1.02 -13.23
N ASP A 95 -39.24 -0.42 -14.07
CA ASP A 95 -39.20 1.02 -14.39
C ASP A 95 -39.92 1.90 -13.37
N GLY A 96 -40.31 1.35 -12.21
CA GLY A 96 -41.03 2.07 -11.17
C GLY A 96 -40.16 3.10 -10.46
N GLU A 97 -40.75 3.80 -9.46
CA GLU A 97 -40.03 4.74 -8.63
C GLU A 97 -39.22 4.06 -7.54
N PHE A 98 -38.17 4.72 -7.07
CA PHE A 98 -37.40 4.28 -5.91
C PHE A 98 -38.26 4.43 -4.64
N LYS A 99 -38.43 3.32 -3.92
CA LYS A 99 -39.12 3.27 -2.62
C LYS A 99 -38.10 3.13 -1.51
N ARG A 100 -38.22 3.95 -0.49
CA ARG A 100 -37.36 3.91 0.70
C ARG A 100 -37.65 2.61 1.48
N LEU A 101 -36.59 1.88 1.83
CA LEU A 101 -36.65 0.65 2.61
C LEU A 101 -36.52 0.90 4.11
N THR A 102 -35.79 1.94 4.50
CA THR A 102 -35.46 2.26 5.88
C THR A 102 -36.46 3.26 6.46
N THR A 103 -37.09 2.94 7.60
CA THR A 103 -37.94 3.89 8.34
C THR A 103 -37.06 4.97 8.97
N GLU A 104 -36.08 4.55 9.77
CA GLU A 104 -35.02 5.41 10.31
C GLU A 104 -33.75 5.25 9.46
N PRO A 105 -32.94 6.31 9.34
CA PRO A 105 -31.70 6.19 8.59
C PRO A 105 -30.68 5.28 9.30
N VAL A 106 -29.95 4.47 8.55
CA VAL A 106 -28.88 3.61 9.03
C VAL A 106 -27.75 4.47 9.59
N ARG A 107 -27.35 4.22 10.84
CA ARG A 107 -26.34 5.02 11.58
C ARG A 107 -25.08 4.24 11.85
N ASP A 108 -25.20 3.03 12.34
CA ASP A 108 -24.08 2.31 12.98
C ASP A 108 -23.33 1.38 12.00
N SER A 109 -23.82 1.29 10.77
CA SER A 109 -23.20 0.49 9.70
C SER A 109 -23.29 1.19 8.35
N THR A 110 -22.63 0.64 7.35
CA THR A 110 -22.74 1.03 5.93
C THR A 110 -23.18 -0.15 5.08
N ASN A 111 -24.09 -0.96 5.62
CA ASN A 111 -24.71 -2.06 4.92
C ASN A 111 -26.17 -2.28 5.37
N LEU A 112 -26.93 -2.98 4.55
CA LEU A 112 -28.31 -3.38 4.82
C LEU A 112 -28.60 -4.70 4.10
N VAL A 113 -29.42 -5.58 4.74
CA VAL A 113 -29.95 -6.77 4.07
C VAL A 113 -31.45 -6.58 3.79
N ASP A 114 -31.82 -6.51 2.52
CA ASP A 114 -33.22 -6.51 2.08
C ASP A 114 -33.77 -7.94 2.05
N LYS A 115 -34.33 -8.39 3.17
CA LYS A 115 -34.96 -9.71 3.33
C LYS A 115 -36.26 -9.84 2.55
N LYS A 116 -36.81 -8.73 2.00
CA LYS A 116 -38.06 -8.70 1.22
C LYS A 116 -37.80 -8.38 -0.25
N ALA A 117 -36.59 -8.60 -0.71
CA ALA A 117 -36.25 -8.42 -2.12
C ALA A 117 -37.10 -9.39 -2.98
N PRO A 118 -37.74 -8.92 -4.04
CA PRO A 118 -38.38 -9.82 -4.99
C PRO A 118 -37.40 -10.82 -5.58
N GLY A 119 -37.81 -12.06 -5.73
CA GLY A 119 -36.99 -13.13 -6.34
C GLY A 119 -36.74 -12.93 -7.83
N GLU A 120 -37.69 -12.28 -8.52
CA GLU A 120 -37.65 -12.03 -9.97
C GLU A 120 -37.90 -10.54 -10.26
N GLY A 121 -37.46 -10.11 -11.45
CA GLY A 121 -37.62 -8.75 -11.96
C GLY A 121 -36.39 -7.89 -11.81
N ASP A 122 -36.36 -6.80 -12.59
CA ASP A 122 -35.24 -5.84 -12.56
C ASP A 122 -35.25 -5.06 -11.25
N LEU A 123 -34.26 -5.29 -10.40
CA LEU A 123 -34.06 -4.58 -9.17
C LEU A 123 -32.93 -3.58 -9.32
N ALA A 124 -33.06 -2.45 -8.66
CA ALA A 124 -31.96 -1.49 -8.46
C ALA A 124 -32.03 -0.91 -7.05
N TYR A 125 -30.85 -0.72 -6.44
CA TYR A 125 -30.71 -0.11 -5.13
C TYR A 125 -29.95 1.21 -5.25
N ALA A 126 -30.27 2.15 -4.36
CA ALA A 126 -29.57 3.42 -4.23
C ALA A 126 -29.52 3.83 -2.76
N VAL A 127 -28.53 4.63 -2.39
CA VAL A 127 -28.34 5.13 -1.04
C VAL A 127 -28.31 6.67 -1.05
N ALA A 128 -28.94 7.30 -0.08
CA ALA A 128 -28.90 8.72 0.14
C ALA A 128 -28.26 9.05 1.48
N LEU A 129 -27.29 9.95 1.51
CA LEU A 129 -26.71 10.51 2.72
C LEU A 129 -27.74 11.42 3.40
N VAL A 130 -27.85 11.32 4.71
CA VAL A 130 -28.59 12.27 5.57
C VAL A 130 -27.58 12.94 6.49
N ALA A 131 -27.44 14.25 6.37
CA ALA A 131 -26.51 15.08 7.13
C ALA A 131 -27.23 16.33 7.64
N GLY A 132 -27.05 16.67 8.92
CA GLY A 132 -27.73 17.79 9.54
C GLY A 132 -29.28 17.70 9.41
N GLY A 133 -29.83 16.49 9.42
CA GLY A 133 -31.26 16.23 9.25
C GLY A 133 -31.80 16.40 7.83
N LYS A 134 -30.92 16.64 6.82
CA LYS A 134 -31.33 16.80 5.43
C LYS A 134 -30.82 15.64 4.58
N GLU A 135 -31.74 15.05 3.83
CA GLU A 135 -31.41 14.03 2.85
C GLU A 135 -30.79 14.64 1.59
N GLN A 136 -29.67 14.07 1.13
CA GLN A 136 -28.95 14.46 -0.08
C GLN A 136 -29.48 13.64 -1.28
N PRO A 137 -29.13 14.03 -2.53
CA PRO A 137 -29.40 13.19 -3.70
C PRO A 137 -28.88 11.77 -3.54
N ARG A 138 -29.61 10.81 -4.08
CA ARG A 138 -29.20 9.39 -4.10
C ARG A 138 -27.95 9.22 -4.97
N CYS A 139 -27.06 8.32 -4.53
CA CYS A 139 -25.96 7.88 -5.37
C CYS A 139 -26.47 7.15 -6.64
N PRO A 140 -25.60 6.93 -7.64
CA PRO A 140 -25.91 6.04 -8.77
C PRO A 140 -26.40 4.69 -8.28
N ALA A 141 -27.38 4.13 -8.99
CA ALA A 141 -28.02 2.89 -8.58
C ALA A 141 -27.22 1.65 -9.02
N ALA A 142 -27.21 0.61 -8.18
CA ALA A 142 -26.62 -0.68 -8.48
C ALA A 142 -27.71 -1.76 -8.60
N ALA A 143 -27.62 -2.58 -9.64
CA ALA A 143 -28.42 -3.79 -9.76
C ALA A 143 -27.80 -4.93 -8.91
N PRO A 144 -28.63 -5.81 -8.32
CA PRO A 144 -28.10 -6.96 -7.62
C PRO A 144 -27.32 -7.88 -8.55
N ARG A 145 -26.14 -8.26 -8.12
CA ARG A 145 -25.36 -9.32 -8.76
C ARG A 145 -25.68 -10.65 -8.08
N GLU A 146 -25.80 -11.71 -8.87
CA GLU A 146 -26.15 -13.02 -8.32
C GLU A 146 -24.99 -13.61 -7.53
N ALA A 147 -25.29 -14.02 -6.27
CA ALA A 147 -24.38 -14.87 -5.52
C ALA A 147 -24.31 -16.24 -6.22
N ARG A 148 -23.12 -16.82 -6.25
CA ARG A 148 -22.93 -18.18 -6.75
C ARG A 148 -22.88 -19.14 -5.57
N PRO A 149 -23.29 -20.39 -5.75
CA PRO A 149 -23.23 -21.37 -4.68
C PRO A 149 -21.83 -21.43 -4.04
N GLY A 150 -21.78 -21.20 -2.73
CA GLY A 150 -20.55 -21.22 -1.93
C GLY A 150 -19.63 -20.01 -2.08
N ALA A 151 -19.98 -18.96 -2.89
CA ALA A 151 -19.13 -17.79 -3.00
C ALA A 151 -19.87 -16.56 -3.58
N SER A 152 -19.74 -15.42 -2.90
CA SER A 152 -20.15 -14.12 -3.41
C SER A 152 -18.99 -13.46 -4.14
N TYR A 153 -19.02 -13.41 -5.47
CA TYR A 153 -18.02 -12.68 -6.24
C TYR A 153 -18.57 -12.05 -7.51
N ILE A 154 -17.97 -10.93 -7.88
CA ILE A 154 -18.19 -10.28 -9.16
C ILE A 154 -17.26 -10.94 -10.18
N ARG A 155 -17.83 -11.39 -11.29
CA ARG A 155 -17.11 -12.05 -12.37
C ARG A 155 -16.82 -11.07 -13.50
N ILE A 156 -15.55 -10.92 -13.87
CA ILE A 156 -15.12 -10.16 -15.05
C ILE A 156 -14.43 -11.14 -16.01
N PRO A 157 -15.06 -11.51 -17.15
CA PRO A 157 -14.41 -12.31 -18.16
C PRO A 157 -13.23 -11.58 -18.77
N LEU A 158 -12.08 -12.23 -18.84
CA LEU A 158 -10.87 -11.63 -19.39
C LEU A 158 -10.82 -11.84 -20.92
N LYS A 159 -10.31 -10.83 -21.61
CA LYS A 159 -10.04 -10.92 -23.04
C LYS A 159 -9.14 -12.14 -23.33
N ASP A 160 -9.47 -12.88 -24.34
CA ASP A 160 -8.75 -14.10 -24.77
C ASP A 160 -8.74 -15.25 -23.74
N GLY A 161 -9.52 -15.17 -22.66
CA GLY A 161 -9.66 -16.23 -21.65
C GLY A 161 -8.35 -16.60 -20.95
N LYS A 162 -7.40 -15.66 -20.82
CA LYS A 162 -6.09 -15.90 -20.21
C LYS A 162 -5.97 -15.27 -18.84
N ASP A 163 -5.34 -16.00 -17.93
CA ASP A 163 -5.04 -15.55 -16.58
C ASP A 163 -4.03 -14.38 -16.54
N PHE A 164 -4.05 -13.62 -15.45
CA PHE A 164 -3.15 -12.51 -15.21
C PHE A 164 -2.25 -12.75 -13.98
N GLN A 165 -1.14 -12.01 -13.92
CA GLN A 165 -0.15 -12.14 -12.85
C GLN A 165 -0.38 -11.15 -11.71
N LYS A 166 -0.73 -9.92 -12.02
CA LYS A 166 -0.87 -8.79 -11.08
C LYS A 166 -2.07 -7.94 -11.49
N VAL A 167 -2.64 -7.22 -10.52
CA VAL A 167 -3.71 -6.24 -10.75
C VAL A 167 -3.40 -4.96 -9.98
N GLY A 168 -3.62 -3.81 -10.62
CA GLY A 168 -3.67 -2.49 -9.99
C GLY A 168 -5.07 -1.93 -10.11
N VAL A 169 -5.46 -1.07 -9.16
CA VAL A 169 -6.79 -0.46 -9.11
C VAL A 169 -6.69 1.06 -9.08
N GLY A 170 -7.57 1.73 -9.81
CA GLY A 170 -7.70 3.18 -9.86
C GLY A 170 -8.92 3.58 -10.68
N ASP A 171 -9.47 4.75 -10.44
CA ASP A 171 -10.56 5.32 -11.23
C ASP A 171 -9.99 5.89 -12.53
N LEU A 172 -10.11 5.15 -13.64
CA LEU A 172 -9.50 5.52 -14.93
C LEU A 172 -10.32 6.54 -15.72
N ASP A 173 -11.63 6.63 -15.46
CA ASP A 173 -12.53 7.48 -16.24
C ASP A 173 -13.12 8.67 -15.46
N GLY A 174 -12.95 8.69 -14.13
CA GLY A 174 -13.36 9.79 -13.25
C GLY A 174 -14.80 9.64 -12.75
N ASP A 175 -15.35 8.42 -12.73
CA ASP A 175 -16.71 8.17 -12.27
C ASP A 175 -16.80 7.89 -10.75
N GLY A 176 -15.68 7.82 -10.06
CA GLY A 176 -15.55 7.59 -8.61
C GLY A 176 -15.52 6.10 -8.24
N ARG A 177 -15.52 5.18 -9.21
CA ARG A 177 -15.41 3.74 -8.99
C ARG A 177 -14.05 3.24 -9.43
N TYR A 178 -13.55 2.20 -8.77
CA TYR A 178 -12.28 1.60 -9.16
C TYR A 178 -12.42 0.72 -10.39
N ASP A 179 -11.60 1.00 -11.40
CA ASP A 179 -11.30 0.18 -12.55
C ASP A 179 -10.08 -0.70 -12.29
N TYR A 180 -9.82 -1.65 -13.15
CA TYR A 180 -8.82 -2.69 -12.97
C TYR A 180 -7.83 -2.69 -14.12
N VAL A 181 -6.54 -2.68 -13.79
CA VAL A 181 -5.45 -2.87 -14.76
C VAL A 181 -4.71 -4.14 -14.43
N ILE A 182 -4.75 -5.13 -15.32
CA ILE A 182 -4.09 -6.42 -15.13
C ILE A 182 -2.83 -6.55 -15.97
N LYS A 183 -1.84 -7.23 -15.40
CA LYS A 183 -0.58 -7.55 -16.05
C LYS A 183 -0.60 -8.97 -16.61
N ARG A 184 -0.32 -9.11 -17.91
CA ARG A 184 -0.27 -10.39 -18.62
C ARG A 184 1.05 -10.60 -19.37
N PRO A 185 1.42 -11.86 -19.65
CA PRO A 185 0.76 -13.11 -19.25
C PRO A 185 0.92 -13.42 -17.76
N ASN A 186 0.15 -14.39 -17.25
CA ASN A 186 0.41 -15.00 -15.93
C ASN A 186 1.64 -15.88 -16.01
N PHE A 187 2.78 -15.24 -16.12
CA PHE A 187 4.08 -15.89 -16.26
C PHE A 187 5.11 -15.16 -15.42
N ASN A 188 5.94 -15.90 -14.71
CA ASN A 188 7.02 -15.33 -13.93
C ASN A 188 8.36 -15.96 -14.32
N THR A 189 9.28 -15.13 -14.80
CA THR A 189 10.69 -15.47 -14.82
C THR A 189 11.40 -14.79 -13.66
N ASP A 190 12.40 -15.46 -13.09
CA ASP A 190 13.22 -14.89 -12.03
C ASP A 190 14.62 -14.60 -12.56
N PRO A 191 15.22 -13.43 -12.28
CA PRO A 191 16.57 -13.11 -12.73
C PRO A 191 17.68 -13.92 -12.02
N TYR A 192 17.35 -14.75 -11.03
CA TYR A 192 18.29 -15.65 -10.40
C TYR A 192 18.81 -16.68 -11.39
N GLN A 193 20.12 -16.74 -11.57
CA GLN A 193 20.74 -17.45 -12.68
C GLN A 193 21.00 -18.94 -12.42
N GLN A 194 20.37 -19.53 -11.41
CA GLN A 194 20.41 -20.98 -11.23
C GLN A 194 19.43 -21.69 -12.20
N PRO A 195 19.71 -22.94 -12.59
CA PRO A 195 18.80 -23.70 -13.45
C PRO A 195 17.38 -23.76 -12.91
N GLY A 196 16.40 -23.51 -13.78
CA GLY A 196 14.98 -23.58 -13.47
C GLY A 196 14.33 -22.28 -13.00
N TYR A 197 15.10 -21.27 -12.62
CA TYR A 197 14.54 -19.97 -12.20
C TYR A 197 14.23 -19.06 -13.37
N TRP A 198 15.22 -18.79 -14.22
CA TRP A 198 14.98 -18.00 -15.42
C TRP A 198 14.36 -18.85 -16.53
N LYS A 199 13.30 -18.33 -17.13
CA LYS A 199 12.57 -18.97 -18.24
C LYS A 199 12.24 -17.92 -19.29
N LYS A 200 12.37 -18.27 -20.57
CA LYS A 200 11.99 -17.40 -21.68
C LYS A 200 10.47 -17.18 -21.66
N SER A 201 10.03 -15.92 -21.68
CA SER A 201 8.60 -15.60 -21.75
C SER A 201 7.99 -16.12 -23.05
N PRO A 202 6.81 -16.74 -23.00
CA PRO A 202 6.10 -17.21 -24.19
C PRO A 202 5.45 -16.08 -24.99
N GLU A 203 5.14 -14.95 -24.35
CA GLU A 203 4.42 -13.80 -24.91
C GLU A 203 5.06 -12.50 -24.44
N PRO A 204 4.84 -11.36 -25.16
CA PRO A 204 5.22 -10.05 -24.67
C PRO A 204 4.45 -9.68 -23.40
N TYR A 205 5.05 -8.79 -22.62
CA TYR A 205 4.40 -8.16 -21.48
C TYR A 205 3.29 -7.19 -21.94
N LYS A 206 2.11 -7.30 -21.35
CA LYS A 206 0.94 -6.48 -21.66
C LYS A 206 0.26 -5.99 -20.41
N LEU A 207 -0.35 -4.82 -20.50
CA LEU A 207 -1.31 -4.27 -19.53
C LEU A 207 -2.68 -4.20 -20.21
N ASP A 208 -3.70 -4.76 -19.56
CA ASP A 208 -5.09 -4.70 -20.02
C ASP A 208 -5.95 -3.98 -18.98
N ALA A 209 -6.78 -3.04 -19.41
CA ALA A 209 -7.70 -2.31 -18.53
C ALA A 209 -9.14 -2.78 -18.69
N TYR A 210 -9.83 -2.83 -17.56
CA TYR A 210 -11.26 -3.17 -17.46
C TYR A 210 -11.96 -2.15 -16.57
N SER A 211 -13.18 -1.73 -16.96
CA SER A 211 -13.99 -0.84 -16.13
C SER A 211 -14.48 -1.55 -14.87
N ALA A 212 -14.98 -0.78 -13.91
CA ALA A 212 -15.68 -1.26 -12.70
C ALA A 212 -16.81 -2.25 -13.00
N ASP A 213 -17.47 -2.10 -14.16
CA ASP A 213 -18.54 -3.00 -14.63
C ASP A 213 -18.01 -4.20 -15.43
N GLY A 214 -16.69 -4.30 -15.62
CA GLY A 214 -16.02 -5.41 -16.28
C GLY A 214 -15.92 -5.28 -17.80
N ALA A 215 -16.20 -4.12 -18.38
CA ALA A 215 -15.98 -3.89 -19.80
C ALA A 215 -14.48 -3.76 -20.08
N PHE A 216 -13.98 -4.45 -21.12
CA PHE A 216 -12.62 -4.27 -21.61
C PHE A 216 -12.46 -2.87 -22.20
N LEU A 217 -11.48 -2.10 -21.72
CA LEU A 217 -11.23 -0.72 -22.16
C LEU A 217 -10.13 -0.66 -23.22
N TRP A 218 -8.93 -1.13 -22.89
CA TRP A 218 -7.79 -1.09 -23.78
C TRP A 218 -6.72 -2.12 -23.39
N GLN A 219 -5.77 -2.33 -24.29
CA GLN A 219 -4.56 -3.10 -24.06
C GLN A 219 -3.33 -2.28 -24.49
N HIS A 220 -2.32 -2.21 -23.64
CA HIS A 220 -1.00 -1.70 -23.95
C HIS A 220 -0.01 -2.84 -24.04
N ASP A 221 0.56 -3.08 -25.25
CA ASP A 221 1.57 -4.11 -25.47
C ASP A 221 2.97 -3.49 -25.37
N MET A 222 3.75 -3.92 -24.37
CA MET A 222 5.13 -3.47 -24.14
C MET A 222 6.13 -4.09 -25.13
N GLY A 223 5.70 -5.00 -25.98
CA GLY A 223 6.57 -5.73 -26.88
C GLY A 223 7.56 -6.62 -26.14
N TRP A 224 8.73 -6.81 -26.75
CA TRP A 224 9.78 -7.69 -26.23
C TRP A 224 10.91 -6.94 -25.53
N SER A 225 10.72 -5.67 -25.27
CA SER A 225 11.75 -4.82 -24.66
C SER A 225 12.00 -5.07 -23.17
N ILE A 226 11.05 -5.75 -22.51
CA ILE A 226 11.11 -6.07 -21.07
C ILE A 226 10.74 -7.55 -20.89
N GLU A 227 11.47 -8.27 -20.04
CA GLU A 227 11.09 -9.62 -19.64
C GLU A 227 9.82 -9.61 -18.80
N THR A 228 9.06 -10.71 -18.87
CA THR A 228 7.82 -10.88 -18.12
C THR A 228 8.10 -11.53 -16.78
N GLY A 229 7.84 -10.78 -15.71
CA GLY A 229 8.02 -11.26 -14.34
C GLY A 229 7.82 -10.13 -13.32
N ILE A 230 7.66 -10.50 -12.05
CA ILE A 230 7.36 -9.53 -10.99
C ILE A 230 8.49 -8.53 -10.74
N TRP A 231 9.73 -8.87 -11.15
CA TRP A 231 10.90 -8.03 -10.93
C TRP A 231 11.22 -7.08 -12.09
N TYR A 232 10.77 -7.41 -13.29
CA TYR A 232 11.21 -6.72 -14.50
C TYR A 232 10.30 -5.56 -14.89
N SER A 233 9.02 -5.70 -14.61
CA SER A 233 7.97 -4.87 -15.17
C SER A 233 6.98 -4.40 -14.10
N PRO A 234 7.45 -3.60 -13.10
CA PRO A 234 6.57 -3.01 -12.12
C PRO A 234 5.67 -1.94 -12.76
N PHE A 235 4.47 -1.76 -12.20
CA PHE A 235 3.56 -0.68 -12.54
C PHE A 235 2.74 -0.28 -11.31
N VAL A 236 2.21 0.94 -11.31
CA VAL A 236 1.21 1.45 -10.36
C VAL A 236 0.08 2.14 -11.11
N VAL A 237 -1.10 2.15 -10.51
CA VAL A 237 -2.31 2.84 -10.99
C VAL A 237 -2.72 3.84 -9.92
N TYR A 238 -2.66 5.14 -10.24
CA TYR A 238 -2.88 6.19 -9.26
C TYR A 238 -3.26 7.51 -9.92
N ASP A 239 -4.20 8.25 -9.35
CA ASP A 239 -4.45 9.65 -9.69
C ASP A 239 -3.35 10.52 -9.06
N ALA A 240 -2.23 10.66 -9.78
CA ALA A 240 -1.08 11.36 -9.25
C ALA A 240 -1.12 12.87 -9.50
N ASP A 241 -1.81 13.33 -10.53
CA ASP A 241 -1.91 14.76 -10.82
C ASP A 241 -3.17 15.42 -10.23
N GLY A 242 -4.06 14.63 -9.62
CA GLY A 242 -5.21 15.09 -8.86
C GLY A 242 -6.37 15.57 -9.75
N ASP A 243 -6.43 15.13 -11.01
CA ASP A 243 -7.50 15.50 -11.93
C ASP A 243 -8.79 14.69 -11.74
N GLY A 244 -8.73 13.66 -10.87
CA GLY A 244 -9.82 12.74 -10.55
C GLY A 244 -9.83 11.50 -11.44
N ARG A 245 -8.77 11.26 -12.21
CA ARG A 245 -8.58 10.07 -13.04
C ARG A 245 -7.19 9.49 -12.83
N ALA A 246 -7.12 8.18 -12.65
CA ALA A 246 -5.85 7.51 -12.44
C ALA A 246 -5.06 7.34 -13.74
N GLU A 247 -3.77 7.61 -13.67
CA GLU A 247 -2.80 7.20 -14.68
C GLU A 247 -2.11 5.89 -14.29
N LEU A 248 -1.40 5.34 -15.26
CA LEU A 248 -0.44 4.28 -15.00
C LEU A 248 0.98 4.80 -15.11
N TYR A 249 1.80 4.41 -14.15
CA TYR A 249 3.24 4.57 -14.24
C TYR A 249 3.85 3.19 -14.29
N ALA A 250 4.62 2.91 -15.35
CA ALA A 250 5.11 1.56 -15.61
C ALA A 250 6.54 1.58 -16.17
N LYS A 251 7.30 0.53 -15.86
CA LYS A 251 8.57 0.30 -16.52
C LYS A 251 8.34 -0.27 -17.91
N GLY A 252 8.86 0.41 -18.93
CA GLY A 252 8.83 -0.01 -20.34
C GLY A 252 10.20 0.08 -20.98
N GLY A 253 10.26 -0.23 -22.30
CA GLY A 253 11.47 -0.13 -23.12
C GLY A 253 11.10 0.06 -24.58
N GLU A 254 12.07 -0.12 -25.49
CA GLU A 254 11.87 0.03 -26.93
C GLU A 254 12.46 -1.13 -27.73
N GLY A 255 11.77 -1.49 -28.82
CA GLY A 255 12.23 -2.49 -29.77
C GLY A 255 12.26 -3.92 -29.24
N ASP A 256 13.16 -4.71 -29.75
CA ASP A 256 13.44 -6.09 -29.31
C ASP A 256 14.93 -6.27 -29.04
N PRO A 257 15.42 -5.87 -27.87
CA PRO A 257 16.84 -6.00 -27.50
C PRO A 257 17.19 -7.37 -26.93
N ARG A 258 16.32 -8.38 -27.09
CA ARG A 258 16.56 -9.73 -26.55
C ARG A 258 17.80 -10.38 -27.18
N GLU A 259 18.62 -10.95 -26.32
CA GLU A 259 19.66 -11.90 -26.77
C GLU A 259 19.02 -13.19 -27.30
N PRO A 260 19.77 -14.03 -28.04
CA PRO A 260 19.26 -15.33 -28.50
C PRO A 260 18.67 -16.22 -27.40
N THR A 261 19.20 -16.10 -26.20
CA THR A 261 18.66 -16.76 -24.98
C THR A 261 17.32 -16.24 -24.52
N GLY A 262 16.92 -15.03 -24.95
CA GLY A 262 15.71 -14.32 -24.52
C GLY A 262 15.92 -13.31 -23.40
N HIS A 263 17.13 -13.19 -22.84
CA HIS A 263 17.43 -12.17 -21.83
C HIS A 263 17.49 -10.77 -22.44
N VAL A 264 17.05 -9.77 -21.68
CA VAL A 264 17.17 -8.33 -22.01
C VAL A 264 18.26 -7.70 -21.13
N ARG A 265 19.49 -7.62 -21.66
CA ARG A 265 20.64 -7.03 -20.93
C ARG A 265 21.03 -5.64 -21.43
N SER A 266 20.43 -5.19 -22.52
CA SER A 266 20.72 -3.90 -23.16
C SER A 266 19.44 -3.23 -23.66
N GLY A 267 19.56 -2.10 -24.33
CA GLY A 267 18.45 -1.32 -24.84
C GLY A 267 17.94 -0.28 -23.85
N PRO A 268 17.18 0.71 -24.36
CA PRO A 268 16.61 1.78 -23.54
C PRO A 268 15.51 1.25 -22.62
N GLU A 269 15.47 1.78 -21.41
CA GLU A 269 14.42 1.54 -20.43
C GLU A 269 13.82 2.87 -19.96
N TRP A 270 12.52 2.88 -19.78
CA TRP A 270 11.75 4.08 -19.49
C TRP A 270 10.84 3.89 -18.29
N LEU A 271 10.65 4.95 -17.51
CA LEU A 271 9.46 5.15 -16.73
C LEU A 271 8.43 5.80 -17.65
N LEU A 272 7.34 5.11 -17.92
CA LEU A 272 6.25 5.57 -18.77
C LEU A 272 5.14 6.15 -17.92
N LYS A 273 4.57 7.31 -18.30
CA LYS A 273 3.25 7.77 -17.89
C LYS A 273 2.26 7.38 -18.99
N ILE A 274 1.25 6.59 -18.65
CA ILE A 274 0.24 6.07 -19.57
C ILE A 274 -1.11 6.64 -19.14
N ASP A 275 -1.83 7.25 -20.06
CA ASP A 275 -3.17 7.78 -19.85
C ASP A 275 -4.14 6.64 -19.51
N GLY A 276 -4.84 6.72 -18.36
CA GLY A 276 -5.71 5.66 -17.85
C GLY A 276 -6.91 5.34 -18.72
N ARG A 277 -7.45 6.34 -19.42
CA ARG A 277 -8.62 6.15 -20.28
C ARG A 277 -8.30 5.45 -21.60
N THR A 278 -7.10 5.68 -22.13
CA THR A 278 -6.77 5.29 -23.50
C THR A 278 -5.64 4.26 -23.62
N GLY A 279 -4.90 4.02 -22.55
CA GLY A 279 -3.71 3.15 -22.57
C GLY A 279 -2.55 3.71 -23.40
N LYS A 280 -2.56 4.99 -23.76
CA LYS A 280 -1.50 5.63 -24.56
C LYS A 280 -0.42 6.22 -23.68
N VAL A 281 0.84 6.04 -24.06
CA VAL A 281 1.96 6.72 -23.42
C VAL A 281 1.86 8.22 -23.71
N VAL A 282 1.80 9.04 -22.66
CA VAL A 282 1.69 10.50 -22.75
C VAL A 282 2.98 11.20 -22.34
N ALA A 283 3.82 10.55 -21.53
CA ALA A 283 5.14 11.04 -21.17
C ALA A 283 6.07 9.88 -20.82
N ARG A 284 7.38 10.10 -20.86
CA ARG A 284 8.39 9.15 -20.41
C ARG A 284 9.68 9.83 -20.01
N VAL A 285 10.41 9.20 -19.09
CA VAL A 285 11.79 9.56 -18.69
C VAL A 285 12.64 8.28 -18.61
N PRO A 286 13.97 8.38 -18.71
CA PRO A 286 14.82 7.22 -18.53
C PRO A 286 14.58 6.52 -17.18
N TRP A 287 14.52 5.19 -17.19
CA TRP A 287 14.55 4.37 -15.96
C TRP A 287 15.96 4.43 -15.33
N PRO A 288 16.11 4.32 -13.98
CA PRO A 288 17.41 4.32 -13.34
C PRO A 288 18.44 3.39 -14.01
N SER A 289 19.68 3.87 -14.21
CA SER A 289 20.73 3.15 -14.93
C SER A 289 21.06 1.79 -14.31
N ARG A 290 21.39 0.81 -15.15
CA ARG A 290 21.96 -0.50 -14.74
C ARG A 290 23.39 -0.37 -14.18
N GLU A 291 24.09 0.69 -14.58
CA GLU A 291 25.50 0.90 -14.26
C GLU A 291 25.73 0.99 -12.75
N GLY A 292 26.72 0.25 -12.26
CA GLY A 292 27.11 0.22 -10.84
C GLY A 292 26.16 -0.57 -9.92
N VAL A 293 24.99 -1.04 -10.40
CA VAL A 293 24.04 -1.81 -9.56
C VAL A 293 24.50 -3.26 -9.37
N GLY A 294 25.32 -3.77 -10.27
CA GLY A 294 25.86 -5.13 -10.19
C GLY A 294 25.47 -6.01 -11.37
N LYS A 295 25.38 -7.32 -11.13
CA LYS A 295 25.08 -8.30 -12.18
C LYS A 295 23.59 -8.39 -12.52
N TYR A 296 23.25 -9.15 -13.57
CA TYR A 296 21.89 -9.33 -14.10
C TYR A 296 20.81 -9.55 -13.02
N ASN A 297 21.03 -10.51 -12.10
CA ASN A 297 20.09 -10.76 -11.01
C ASN A 297 19.80 -9.51 -10.15
N TYR A 298 20.72 -8.58 -10.04
CA TYR A 298 20.60 -7.43 -9.19
C TYR A 298 19.92 -6.26 -9.88
N TYR A 299 20.41 -5.86 -11.08
CA TYR A 299 19.80 -4.74 -11.80
C TYR A 299 18.44 -5.07 -12.44
N CYS A 300 18.03 -6.34 -12.51
CA CYS A 300 16.70 -6.73 -12.96
C CYS A 300 15.64 -6.71 -11.83
N ARG A 301 16.02 -6.41 -10.59
CA ARG A 301 15.07 -6.15 -9.49
C ARG A 301 14.66 -4.70 -9.55
N ASN A 302 13.40 -4.44 -9.90
CA ASN A 302 12.87 -3.11 -10.09
C ASN A 302 11.56 -2.96 -9.33
N PHE A 303 11.38 -1.79 -8.70
CA PHE A 303 10.19 -1.46 -7.92
C PHE A 303 9.69 -0.07 -8.29
N ILE A 304 8.43 0.17 -8.00
CA ILE A 304 7.77 1.46 -8.16
C ILE A 304 6.80 1.65 -6.99
N ALA A 305 6.80 2.82 -6.43
CA ALA A 305 5.89 3.22 -5.36
C ALA A 305 5.32 4.61 -5.64
N VAL A 306 4.21 4.90 -5.00
CA VAL A 306 3.65 6.25 -4.87
C VAL A 306 3.94 6.73 -3.47
N ALA A 307 4.42 7.98 -3.32
CA ALA A 307 4.73 8.58 -2.03
C ALA A 307 4.37 10.06 -2.01
N TYR A 308 3.90 10.56 -0.88
CA TYR A 308 3.59 11.98 -0.66
C TYR A 308 4.81 12.70 -0.07
N LEU A 309 5.86 12.90 -0.90
CA LEU A 309 7.14 13.47 -0.47
C LEU A 309 7.04 14.93 -0.01
N ASP A 310 6.07 15.69 -0.50
CA ASP A 310 5.79 17.08 -0.06
C ASP A 310 4.60 17.17 0.93
N GLY A 311 4.06 16.02 1.35
CA GLY A 311 2.90 15.94 2.22
C GLY A 311 1.57 16.29 1.56
N GLN A 312 1.57 16.74 0.30
CA GLN A 312 0.38 17.26 -0.38
C GLN A 312 0.03 16.47 -1.66
N ARG A 313 1.02 16.16 -2.48
CA ARG A 313 0.84 15.58 -3.80
C ARG A 313 1.54 14.23 -3.90
N PRO A 314 0.97 13.28 -4.65
CA PRO A 314 1.65 12.04 -4.97
C PRO A 314 2.89 12.29 -5.83
N HIS A 315 3.95 11.55 -5.55
CA HIS A 315 5.16 11.46 -6.34
C HIS A 315 5.38 10.00 -6.75
N ILE A 316 6.08 9.78 -7.85
CA ILE A 316 6.42 8.45 -8.34
C ILE A 316 7.87 8.17 -7.99
N VAL A 317 8.10 7.16 -7.18
CA VAL A 317 9.44 6.72 -6.79
C VAL A 317 9.74 5.39 -7.46
N VAL A 318 10.87 5.32 -8.16
CA VAL A 318 11.33 4.13 -8.84
C VAL A 318 12.65 3.64 -8.23
N GLU A 319 12.75 2.35 -8.07
CA GLU A 319 13.93 1.68 -7.52
C GLU A 319 14.47 0.64 -8.48
N ARG A 320 15.81 0.57 -8.56
CA ARG A 320 16.55 -0.50 -9.22
C ARG A 320 17.58 -1.08 -8.28
N GLY A 321 17.55 -2.38 -8.12
CA GLY A 321 18.51 -3.13 -7.29
C GLY A 321 17.92 -3.59 -5.97
N THR A 322 18.60 -4.52 -5.30
CA THR A 322 18.18 -5.11 -4.02
C THR A 322 19.40 -5.68 -3.28
N TYR A 323 20.15 -6.57 -3.96
CA TYR A 323 21.18 -7.40 -3.34
C TYR A 323 22.58 -6.78 -3.33
N GLN A 324 22.79 -5.65 -3.98
CA GLN A 324 24.08 -4.97 -3.99
C GLN A 324 23.86 -3.46 -3.85
N HIS A 325 24.15 -2.68 -4.87
CA HIS A 325 23.83 -1.27 -4.88
C HIS A 325 22.40 -1.02 -5.37
N ILE A 326 21.80 0.03 -4.87
CA ILE A 326 20.41 0.37 -5.10
C ILE A 326 20.37 1.81 -5.61
N ARG A 327 19.61 2.02 -6.69
CA ARG A 327 19.29 3.35 -7.22
C ARG A 327 17.82 3.66 -6.98
N MET A 328 17.55 4.85 -6.50
CA MET A 328 16.19 5.41 -6.44
C MET A 328 16.15 6.75 -7.15
N GLU A 329 15.03 7.02 -7.81
CA GLU A 329 14.74 8.31 -8.39
C GLU A 329 13.28 8.68 -8.13
N ALA A 330 13.04 9.91 -7.69
CA ALA A 330 11.70 10.42 -7.45
C ALA A 330 11.31 11.45 -8.51
N TYR A 331 10.04 11.40 -8.90
CA TYR A 331 9.45 12.25 -9.92
C TYR A 331 8.12 12.81 -9.47
N GLY A 332 7.82 14.03 -9.89
CA GLY A 332 6.45 14.56 -9.83
C GLY A 332 5.50 13.81 -10.79
N PRO A 333 4.19 14.06 -10.70
CA PRO A 333 3.20 13.39 -11.55
C PRO A 333 3.39 13.69 -13.05
N ASP A 334 4.07 14.80 -13.39
CA ASP A 334 4.46 15.19 -14.74
C ASP A 334 5.84 14.65 -15.17
N LEU A 335 6.37 13.71 -14.41
CA LEU A 335 7.71 13.12 -14.57
C LEU A 335 8.87 14.11 -14.48
N LYS A 336 8.67 15.29 -13.86
CA LYS A 336 9.79 16.15 -13.49
C LYS A 336 10.58 15.52 -12.34
N PRO A 337 11.92 15.46 -12.44
CA PRO A 337 12.74 14.89 -11.39
C PRO A 337 12.67 15.73 -10.11
N VAL A 338 12.57 15.06 -8.95
CA VAL A 338 12.61 15.66 -7.61
C VAL A 338 13.99 15.43 -7.01
N TRP A 339 14.40 14.18 -6.89
CA TRP A 339 15.73 13.79 -6.43
C TRP A 339 16.18 12.47 -7.03
N LYS A 340 17.47 12.19 -6.92
CA LYS A 340 18.11 10.93 -7.28
C LYS A 340 19.02 10.51 -6.14
N TRP A 341 19.07 9.23 -5.88
CA TRP A 341 19.89 8.61 -4.86
C TRP A 341 20.55 7.34 -5.39
N PHE A 342 21.80 7.13 -5.05
CA PHE A 342 22.53 5.91 -5.38
C PHE A 342 23.33 5.45 -4.17
N SER A 343 23.05 4.26 -3.66
CA SER A 343 23.67 3.78 -2.42
C SER A 343 25.20 3.72 -2.46
N ALA A 344 25.81 3.51 -3.64
CA ALA A 344 27.26 3.47 -3.76
C ALA A 344 27.92 4.83 -3.47
N ASP A 345 27.27 5.92 -3.83
CA ASP A 345 27.79 7.28 -3.72
C ASP A 345 27.29 7.96 -2.42
N ASP A 346 25.97 7.86 -2.17
CA ASP A 346 25.29 8.62 -1.12
C ASP A 346 25.30 7.91 0.25
N ALA A 347 25.23 6.57 0.26
CA ALA A 347 25.14 5.77 1.48
C ALA A 347 25.70 4.35 1.30
N PRO A 348 27.01 4.16 1.20
CA PRO A 348 27.63 2.84 0.91
C PRO A 348 27.24 1.72 1.89
N HIS A 349 26.81 2.07 3.09
CA HIS A 349 26.35 1.10 4.09
C HIS A 349 24.96 0.51 3.81
N PHE A 350 24.25 1.03 2.80
CA PHE A 350 23.02 0.43 2.27
C PHE A 350 23.29 -0.72 1.26
N HIS A 351 24.54 -1.05 1.02
CA HIS A 351 24.89 -2.23 0.23
C HIS A 351 24.21 -3.48 0.80
N HIS A 352 23.48 -4.22 -0.05
CA HIS A 352 22.80 -5.45 0.31
C HIS A 352 21.64 -5.29 1.32
N GLN A 353 20.97 -4.13 1.37
CA GLN A 353 19.96 -3.83 2.38
C GLN A 353 18.52 -3.75 1.83
N GLY A 354 18.30 -3.83 0.52
CA GLY A 354 16.98 -3.76 -0.09
C GLY A 354 16.13 -5.01 0.19
N ALA A 355 14.80 -4.85 0.22
CA ALA A 355 13.82 -5.93 0.26
C ALA A 355 13.31 -6.29 -1.14
N HIS A 356 12.23 -7.04 -1.21
CA HIS A 356 11.49 -7.34 -2.43
C HIS A 356 10.22 -6.48 -2.59
N THR A 357 10.18 -5.37 -1.89
CA THR A 357 9.13 -4.37 -1.92
C THR A 357 9.72 -2.99 -1.65
N LEU A 358 9.02 -1.93 -2.08
CA LEU A 358 9.30 -0.54 -1.75
C LEU A 358 8.03 0.07 -1.21
N LEU A 359 8.05 0.52 0.06
CA LEU A 359 6.86 1.00 0.77
C LEU A 359 7.03 2.46 1.16
N ALA A 360 5.98 3.24 0.98
CA ALA A 360 5.92 4.63 1.41
C ALA A 360 5.14 4.74 2.72
N ALA A 361 5.69 5.43 3.71
CA ALA A 361 5.07 5.62 5.02
C ALA A 361 5.54 6.93 5.66
N ASP A 362 4.66 7.64 6.34
CA ASP A 362 4.98 8.80 7.18
C ASP A 362 5.53 8.29 8.52
N VAL A 363 6.85 8.00 8.56
CA VAL A 363 7.46 7.29 9.69
C VAL A 363 7.75 8.19 10.88
N ASP A 364 7.79 9.51 10.69
CA ASP A 364 8.08 10.49 11.74
C ASP A 364 6.91 11.42 12.09
N ALA A 365 5.76 11.20 11.43
CA ALA A 365 4.50 11.90 11.63
C ALA A 365 4.57 13.41 11.29
N ASP A 366 5.36 13.78 10.27
CA ASP A 366 5.45 15.15 9.79
C ASP A 366 4.49 15.46 8.60
N GLY A 367 3.74 14.44 8.15
CA GLY A 367 2.77 14.51 7.08
C GLY A 367 3.36 14.23 5.69
N ARG A 368 4.67 13.97 5.59
CA ARG A 368 5.36 13.51 4.37
C ARG A 368 5.70 12.03 4.49
N GLN A 369 5.90 11.36 3.39
CA GLN A 369 6.19 9.93 3.41
C GLN A 369 7.64 9.65 3.03
N GLU A 370 8.28 8.82 3.83
CA GLU A 370 9.58 8.22 3.62
C GLU A 370 9.45 6.92 2.83
N LEU A 371 10.58 6.40 2.33
CA LEU A 371 10.68 5.18 1.56
C LEU A 371 11.38 4.08 2.39
N VAL A 372 10.62 3.10 2.85
CA VAL A 372 11.15 1.89 3.49
C VAL A 372 11.44 0.86 2.40
N MET A 373 12.74 0.58 2.21
CA MET A 373 13.25 -0.33 1.16
C MET A 373 13.64 -1.71 1.72
N GLY A 374 13.34 -1.99 2.98
CA GLY A 374 13.74 -3.20 3.70
C GLY A 374 14.55 -2.86 4.93
N SER A 375 15.84 -3.17 4.92
CA SER A 375 16.78 -2.88 6.03
C SER A 375 17.19 -1.42 6.16
N GLY A 376 16.59 -0.54 5.40
CA GLY A 376 16.85 0.89 5.45
C GLY A 376 15.66 1.74 5.02
N CYS A 377 15.73 3.00 5.39
CA CYS A 377 14.76 4.03 5.07
C CYS A 377 15.46 5.25 4.46
N ILE A 378 14.83 5.83 3.45
CA ILE A 378 15.24 7.07 2.78
C ILE A 378 14.21 8.12 3.11
N ASP A 379 14.63 9.31 3.53
CA ASP A 379 13.72 10.41 3.81
C ASP A 379 13.07 10.98 2.53
N GLU A 380 12.07 11.80 2.68
CA GLU A 380 11.31 12.41 1.59
C GLU A 380 12.17 13.30 0.67
N THR A 381 13.35 13.71 1.15
CA THR A 381 14.32 14.52 0.37
C THR A 381 15.34 13.70 -0.39
N GLY A 382 15.30 12.36 -0.25
CA GLY A 382 16.23 11.44 -0.88
C GLY A 382 17.51 11.20 -0.09
N LYS A 383 17.54 11.43 1.23
CA LYS A 383 18.67 11.14 2.09
C LYS A 383 18.43 9.89 2.92
N ALA A 384 19.50 9.18 3.24
CA ALA A 384 19.44 8.03 4.12
C ALA A 384 19.01 8.46 5.54
N LEU A 385 17.90 7.91 6.04
CA LEU A 385 17.38 8.17 7.38
C LEU A 385 17.98 7.19 8.38
N TRP A 386 17.81 5.90 8.17
CA TRP A 386 18.40 4.84 8.99
C TRP A 386 18.70 3.57 8.18
N CYS A 387 19.56 2.71 8.72
CA CYS A 387 19.92 1.43 8.13
C CYS A 387 20.31 0.42 9.20
N THR A 388 19.67 -0.75 9.23
CA THR A 388 19.97 -1.81 10.22
C THR A 388 21.31 -2.49 9.99
N ARG A 389 21.82 -2.47 8.74
CA ARG A 389 23.06 -3.16 8.32
C ARG A 389 23.00 -4.68 8.49
N MET A 390 21.81 -5.26 8.55
CA MET A 390 21.63 -6.70 8.75
C MET A 390 21.51 -7.47 7.44
N GLY A 391 21.54 -6.78 6.30
CA GLY A 391 21.43 -7.38 4.98
C GLY A 391 20.00 -7.40 4.46
N HIS A 392 19.79 -8.18 3.41
CA HIS A 392 18.53 -8.28 2.68
C HIS A 392 17.45 -9.01 3.50
N PRO A 393 16.31 -8.37 3.80
CA PRO A 393 15.12 -9.02 4.31
C PRO A 393 14.22 -9.43 3.14
N ASP A 394 13.62 -10.60 3.24
CA ASP A 394 12.60 -11.07 2.28
C ASP A 394 11.19 -10.67 2.73
N ILE A 395 11.02 -10.38 4.02
CA ILE A 395 9.78 -9.95 4.66
C ILE A 395 9.94 -8.53 5.15
N CYS A 396 9.03 -7.65 4.73
CA CYS A 396 8.98 -6.26 5.14
C CYS A 396 7.52 -5.78 5.14
N PHE A 397 7.02 -5.42 6.32
CA PHE A 397 5.73 -4.78 6.52
C PHE A 397 5.94 -3.47 7.26
N VAL A 398 5.18 -2.45 6.90
CA VAL A 398 5.21 -1.14 7.55
C VAL A 398 3.79 -0.72 7.86
N GLY A 399 3.51 -0.38 9.11
CA GLY A 399 2.17 0.06 9.54
C GLY A 399 2.10 0.27 11.05
N ASP A 400 0.92 0.60 11.55
CA ASP A 400 0.62 0.64 12.96
C ASP A 400 0.40 -0.81 13.46
N ILE A 401 1.49 -1.46 13.87
CA ILE A 401 1.51 -2.86 14.29
C ILE A 401 1.28 -2.96 15.80
N GLU A 402 1.93 -2.11 16.59
CA GLU A 402 1.82 -2.05 18.04
C GLU A 402 1.02 -0.80 18.47
N PRO A 403 -0.31 -0.87 18.55
CA PRO A 403 -1.18 0.30 18.74
C PRO A 403 -1.04 0.97 20.10
N GLN A 404 -0.35 0.36 21.07
CA GLN A 404 -0.03 0.97 22.36
C GLN A 404 1.19 1.90 22.30
N ARG A 405 1.90 1.90 21.17
CA ARG A 405 2.99 2.84 20.87
C ARG A 405 2.48 3.96 19.97
N GLN A 406 3.16 5.08 20.00
CA GLN A 406 2.95 6.15 19.04
C GLN A 406 3.90 5.97 17.86
N GLY A 407 3.37 6.05 16.65
CA GLY A 407 4.12 5.93 15.40
C GLY A 407 3.90 4.59 14.70
N LEU A 408 4.68 4.34 13.66
CA LEU A 408 4.61 3.13 12.87
C LEU A 408 5.76 2.18 13.23
N GLU A 409 5.59 0.91 12.91
CA GLU A 409 6.60 -0.13 13.05
C GLU A 409 6.95 -0.75 11.70
N VAL A 410 8.15 -1.37 11.67
CA VAL A 410 8.62 -2.16 10.54
C VAL A 410 8.88 -3.59 11.01
N PHE A 411 8.12 -4.55 10.51
CA PHE A 411 8.38 -5.98 10.75
C PHE A 411 9.27 -6.54 9.66
N LEU A 412 10.40 -7.14 10.05
CA LEU A 412 11.40 -7.71 9.15
C LEU A 412 11.68 -9.18 9.45
N GLY A 413 11.79 -9.97 8.35
CA GLY A 413 12.33 -11.32 8.35
C GLY A 413 13.47 -11.43 7.33
N TYR A 414 14.68 -11.79 7.79
CA TYR A 414 15.90 -11.72 6.97
C TYR A 414 16.17 -13.00 6.17
N GLU A 415 16.24 -12.87 4.83
CA GLU A 415 16.83 -13.91 3.97
C GLU A 415 18.31 -14.09 4.30
N THR A 416 19.00 -13.00 4.59
CA THR A 416 20.39 -13.02 5.02
C THR A 416 20.52 -13.72 6.37
N ARG A 417 21.38 -14.76 6.43
CA ARG A 417 21.63 -15.52 7.66
C ARG A 417 22.04 -14.61 8.81
N GLN A 418 21.37 -14.80 9.97
CA GLN A 418 21.64 -14.05 11.20
C GLN A 418 22.05 -14.99 12.33
N LYS A 419 22.93 -14.52 13.22
CA LYS A 419 23.21 -15.20 14.49
C LYS A 419 22.11 -14.95 15.51
N THR A 420 21.56 -13.75 15.51
CA THR A 420 20.43 -13.28 16.31
C THR A 420 19.65 -12.23 15.52
N ASP A 421 18.44 -11.94 15.94
CA ASP A 421 17.63 -10.81 15.46
C ASP A 421 17.18 -10.93 13.99
N GLY A 422 17.22 -12.14 13.42
CA GLY A 422 16.80 -12.39 12.03
C GLY A 422 15.29 -12.30 11.80
N VAL A 423 14.50 -12.16 12.87
CA VAL A 423 13.09 -11.79 12.90
C VAL A 423 12.94 -10.68 13.92
N CYS A 424 12.44 -9.52 13.54
CA CYS A 424 12.36 -8.37 14.46
C CYS A 424 11.27 -7.37 14.07
N LEU A 425 10.82 -6.62 15.07
CA LEU A 425 10.03 -5.40 14.91
C LEU A 425 10.90 -4.20 15.24
N LEU A 426 10.84 -3.18 14.39
CA LEU A 426 11.57 -1.94 14.53
C LEU A 426 10.60 -0.77 14.73
N ASP A 427 11.04 0.24 15.44
CA ASP A 427 10.47 1.58 15.36
C ASP A 427 10.73 2.15 13.95
N ALA A 428 9.69 2.53 13.22
CA ALA A 428 9.83 2.94 11.82
C ALA A 428 10.57 4.28 11.66
N ARG A 429 10.50 5.15 12.66
CA ARG A 429 11.14 6.47 12.65
C ARG A 429 12.67 6.38 12.81
N THR A 430 13.15 5.47 13.66
CA THR A 430 14.55 5.40 14.07
C THR A 430 15.30 4.19 13.55
N GLY A 431 14.58 3.14 13.14
CA GLY A 431 15.16 1.82 12.80
C GLY A 431 15.65 1.04 14.04
N GLU A 432 15.34 1.50 15.26
CA GLU A 432 15.69 0.80 16.48
C GLU A 432 14.83 -0.43 16.71
N LYS A 433 15.42 -1.51 17.20
CA LYS A 433 14.70 -2.75 17.47
C LYS A 433 13.85 -2.64 18.73
N LEU A 434 12.55 -2.84 18.58
CA LEU A 434 11.60 -2.93 19.69
C LEU A 434 11.68 -4.31 20.34
N TRP A 435 11.66 -5.35 19.50
CA TRP A 435 11.93 -6.72 19.90
C TRP A 435 12.56 -7.52 18.76
N ALA A 436 13.16 -8.67 19.08
CA ALA A 436 13.74 -9.54 18.08
C ALA A 436 13.93 -10.98 18.60
N TYR A 437 13.88 -11.96 17.70
CA TYR A 437 14.23 -13.35 17.97
C TYR A 437 15.72 -13.50 18.30
N LYS A 438 16.04 -14.11 19.43
CA LYS A 438 17.42 -14.19 19.94
C LYS A 438 18.20 -15.44 19.49
N GLY A 439 17.58 -16.33 18.74
CA GLY A 439 18.25 -17.48 18.14
C GLY A 439 18.74 -17.24 16.71
N PRO A 440 19.45 -18.19 16.12
CA PRO A 440 19.93 -18.09 14.75
C PRO A 440 18.80 -18.30 13.73
N THR A 441 18.87 -17.54 12.62
CA THR A 441 18.07 -17.78 11.42
C THR A 441 19.00 -18.04 10.24
N TYR A 442 18.53 -18.83 9.27
CA TYR A 442 19.33 -19.24 8.12
C TYR A 442 18.86 -18.61 6.82
N HIS A 443 17.54 -18.58 6.59
CA HIS A 443 16.94 -18.05 5.39
C HIS A 443 15.42 -17.89 5.59
N VAL A 444 15.01 -16.81 6.26
CA VAL A 444 13.59 -16.45 6.35
C VAL A 444 13.16 -15.97 4.96
N HIS A 445 12.13 -16.58 4.37
CA HIS A 445 11.86 -16.39 2.95
C HIS A 445 10.37 -16.37 2.63
N SER A 446 9.93 -15.32 1.98
CA SER A 446 8.61 -15.14 1.30
C SER A 446 7.39 -15.59 2.11
N GLN A 447 7.50 -15.62 3.44
CA GLN A 447 6.52 -16.21 4.33
C GLN A 447 6.37 -15.32 5.55
N GLY A 448 5.69 -14.22 5.33
CA GLY A 448 5.41 -13.27 6.40
C GLY A 448 3.98 -12.80 6.33
N MET A 449 3.43 -12.51 7.48
CA MET A 449 2.13 -11.91 7.66
C MET A 449 2.20 -10.92 8.82
N CYS A 450 1.53 -9.79 8.67
CA CYS A 450 1.09 -8.93 9.77
C CYS A 450 -0.42 -8.74 9.67
N GLY A 451 -1.13 -8.93 10.76
CA GLY A 451 -2.57 -8.72 10.84
C GLY A 451 -3.07 -8.97 12.26
N ASP A 452 -4.05 -8.20 12.69
CA ASP A 452 -4.75 -8.40 13.95
C ASP A 452 -5.71 -9.59 13.77
N ILE A 453 -5.25 -10.79 14.14
CA ILE A 453 -5.98 -12.06 13.93
C ILE A 453 -6.42 -12.71 15.24
N LEU A 454 -6.07 -12.16 16.39
CA LEU A 454 -6.36 -12.74 17.70
C LEU A 454 -6.87 -11.70 18.70
N ALA A 455 -8.15 -11.77 19.04
CA ALA A 455 -8.80 -10.82 19.95
C ALA A 455 -8.17 -10.71 21.36
N GLU A 456 -7.47 -11.76 21.83
CA GLU A 456 -6.82 -11.75 23.13
C GLU A 456 -5.49 -10.99 23.19
N HIS A 457 -4.97 -10.54 22.05
CA HIS A 457 -3.69 -9.84 21.95
C HIS A 457 -3.91 -8.49 21.27
N PRO A 458 -3.66 -7.35 21.93
CA PRO A 458 -3.75 -6.06 21.29
C PRO A 458 -2.73 -5.90 20.16
N GLY A 459 -3.17 -5.39 19.01
CA GLY A 459 -2.33 -5.13 17.86
C GLY A 459 -2.19 -6.31 16.91
N GLN A 460 -1.26 -6.19 15.96
CA GLN A 460 -1.16 -7.16 14.88
C GLN A 460 -0.21 -8.31 15.25
N GLU A 461 -0.60 -9.55 14.98
CA GLU A 461 0.32 -10.67 15.00
C GLU A 461 1.29 -10.61 13.85
N CYS A 462 2.55 -10.97 14.14
CA CYS A 462 3.66 -11.01 13.20
C CYS A 462 4.11 -12.46 12.99
N TYR A 463 3.93 -12.97 11.78
CA TYR A 463 4.30 -14.34 11.42
C TYR A 463 5.39 -14.37 10.36
N CYS A 464 6.32 -15.32 10.49
CA CYS A 464 7.26 -15.70 9.44
C CYS A 464 7.85 -17.09 9.62
N GLY A 465 8.57 -17.60 8.61
CA GLY A 465 9.17 -18.92 8.63
C GLY A 465 10.43 -19.09 7.78
N GLU A 466 11.22 -20.10 8.12
CA GLU A 466 12.38 -20.50 7.34
C GLU A 466 11.98 -21.17 6.01
N LYS A 467 12.74 -20.90 4.94
CA LYS A 467 12.57 -21.54 3.63
C LYS A 467 12.61 -23.06 3.69
N ASN A 468 13.49 -23.60 4.50
CA ASN A 468 13.67 -25.06 4.69
C ASN A 468 12.64 -25.70 5.63
N LYS A 469 11.68 -24.90 6.13
CA LYS A 469 10.62 -25.35 7.05
C LYS A 469 11.13 -25.85 8.41
N SER A 470 12.29 -25.41 8.85
CA SER A 470 12.88 -25.86 10.12
C SER A 470 12.37 -25.08 11.32
N GLN A 471 11.95 -23.82 11.13
CA GLN A 471 11.48 -22.94 12.19
C GLN A 471 10.38 -22.02 11.67
N TYR A 472 9.42 -21.71 12.55
CA TYR A 472 8.35 -20.74 12.34
C TYR A 472 8.20 -19.89 13.60
N TRP A 473 7.72 -18.69 13.42
CA TRP A 473 7.53 -17.73 14.51
C TRP A 473 6.21 -17.02 14.33
N LEU A 474 5.40 -17.04 15.37
CA LEU A 474 4.25 -16.16 15.53
C LEU A 474 4.46 -15.33 16.80
N TYR A 475 4.46 -14.03 16.65
CA TYR A 475 4.62 -13.06 17.73
C TYR A 475 3.40 -12.16 17.83
N THR A 476 3.05 -11.75 19.05
CA THR A 476 2.19 -10.59 19.25
C THR A 476 2.92 -9.31 18.87
N ALA A 477 2.20 -8.20 18.66
CA ALA A 477 2.78 -6.89 18.43
C ALA A 477 3.83 -6.50 19.48
N ALA A 478 3.59 -6.81 20.75
CA ALA A 478 4.50 -6.54 21.87
C ALA A 478 5.71 -7.53 21.97
N GLY A 479 5.87 -8.45 21.01
CA GLY A 479 7.04 -9.34 20.92
C GLY A 479 6.97 -10.60 21.79
N LYS A 480 5.80 -10.98 22.29
CA LYS A 480 5.60 -12.28 22.93
C LYS A 480 5.43 -13.35 21.86
N ARG A 481 6.29 -14.37 21.86
CA ARG A 481 6.13 -15.54 20.98
C ARG A 481 4.94 -16.38 21.44
N ILE A 482 4.02 -16.65 20.55
CA ILE A 482 2.76 -17.35 20.84
C ILE A 482 2.53 -18.58 19.96
N GLY A 483 3.35 -18.82 18.92
CA GLY A 483 3.24 -19.99 18.06
C GLY A 483 4.56 -20.37 17.39
N GLU A 484 4.63 -21.64 16.99
CA GLU A 484 5.76 -22.27 16.31
C GLU A 484 5.31 -23.13 15.13
N GLU A 485 4.01 -23.17 14.83
CA GLU A 485 3.44 -23.97 13.76
C GLU A 485 3.51 -23.24 12.43
N SER A 486 3.53 -24.03 11.37
CA SER A 486 3.43 -23.51 10.01
C SER A 486 2.00 -23.11 9.70
N MET A 487 1.77 -21.82 9.46
CA MET A 487 0.54 -21.32 8.85
C MET A 487 0.72 -21.17 7.33
N ARG A 488 1.40 -22.11 6.73
CA ARG A 488 1.94 -21.96 5.40
C ARG A 488 1.08 -22.64 4.35
N ASP A 489 0.64 -21.89 3.38
CA ASP A 489 0.45 -22.30 1.99
C ASP A 489 1.78 -22.13 1.22
N SER A 490 1.78 -22.00 -0.09
CA SER A 490 3.00 -21.92 -0.90
C SER A 490 3.89 -20.69 -0.62
N LEU A 491 3.33 -19.57 -0.18
CA LEU A 491 4.07 -18.33 0.06
C LEU A 491 3.88 -17.79 1.49
N ALA A 492 2.70 -17.35 1.85
CA ALA A 492 2.39 -16.82 3.18
C ALA A 492 0.88 -16.80 3.37
N PRO A 493 0.38 -16.84 4.60
CA PRO A 493 -1.01 -16.46 4.81
C PRO A 493 -1.19 -14.99 4.42
N TRP A 494 -2.30 -14.69 3.75
CA TRP A 494 -2.78 -13.35 3.58
C TRP A 494 -3.83 -13.06 4.63
N THR A 495 -4.06 -11.79 4.95
CA THR A 495 -5.08 -11.37 5.89
C THR A 495 -6.12 -10.50 5.18
N VAL A 496 -7.36 -10.58 5.64
CA VAL A 496 -8.50 -9.84 5.07
C VAL A 496 -9.51 -9.52 6.16
N TRP A 497 -10.11 -8.35 6.18
CA TRP A 497 -11.35 -8.12 6.93
C TRP A 497 -12.53 -8.65 6.12
N TRP A 498 -13.05 -9.80 6.52
CA TRP A 498 -14.12 -10.48 5.80
C TRP A 498 -15.47 -10.42 6.50
N ASP A 499 -15.49 -10.77 7.76
CA ASP A 499 -16.72 -10.75 8.53
C ASP A 499 -16.94 -9.43 9.29
N ALA A 500 -17.70 -9.43 10.36
CA ALA A 500 -18.13 -8.20 11.03
C ALA A 500 -17.40 -7.94 12.35
N ASP A 501 -16.45 -8.78 12.70
CA ASP A 501 -15.69 -8.63 13.93
C ASP A 501 -14.41 -7.76 13.73
N PRO A 502 -13.69 -7.43 14.82
CA PRO A 502 -12.48 -6.62 14.76
C PRO A 502 -11.27 -7.27 14.11
N GLN A 503 -11.18 -8.59 14.19
CA GLN A 503 -10.01 -9.33 13.74
C GLN A 503 -10.03 -9.52 12.22
N LYS A 504 -8.87 -9.80 11.66
CA LYS A 504 -8.73 -10.21 10.26
C LYS A 504 -8.77 -11.74 10.16
N GLU A 505 -9.45 -12.24 9.15
CA GLU A 505 -9.37 -13.63 8.74
C GLU A 505 -8.09 -13.92 7.98
N LEU A 506 -7.71 -15.21 7.97
CA LEU A 506 -6.59 -15.72 7.20
C LEU A 506 -7.07 -16.27 5.84
N ILE A 507 -6.39 -15.89 4.78
CA ILE A 507 -6.53 -16.55 3.47
C ILE A 507 -5.44 -17.62 3.37
N LEU A 508 -5.84 -18.89 3.46
CA LEU A 508 -4.97 -20.05 3.35
C LEU A 508 -5.58 -21.09 2.42
N TRP A 509 -4.78 -21.68 1.51
CA TRP A 509 -5.23 -22.73 0.57
C TRP A 509 -6.49 -22.37 -0.19
N HIS A 510 -6.62 -21.11 -0.58
CA HIS A 510 -7.80 -20.55 -1.27
C HIS A 510 -9.06 -20.46 -0.41
N MET A 511 -8.95 -20.58 0.89
CA MET A 511 -10.06 -20.43 1.82
C MET A 511 -9.83 -19.21 2.72
N VAL A 512 -10.89 -18.46 2.98
CA VAL A 512 -10.94 -17.50 4.07
C VAL A 512 -11.33 -18.28 5.32
N LEU A 513 -10.46 -18.24 6.31
CA LEU A 513 -10.59 -18.99 7.55
C LEU A 513 -10.72 -18.03 8.71
N GLU A 514 -11.60 -18.34 9.64
CA GLU A 514 -11.64 -17.68 10.94
C GLU A 514 -10.24 -17.66 11.56
N GLY A 515 -9.86 -16.50 12.10
CA GLY A 515 -8.51 -16.27 12.59
C GLY A 515 -8.10 -17.21 13.72
N HIS A 516 -6.93 -17.81 13.61
CA HIS A 516 -6.32 -18.52 14.69
C HIS A 516 -4.85 -18.91 14.42
N THR A 517 -4.16 -19.31 15.49
CA THR A 517 -2.70 -19.49 15.53
C THR A 517 -2.15 -20.64 14.70
N ARG A 518 -2.98 -21.53 14.15
CA ARG A 518 -2.53 -22.79 13.52
C ARG A 518 -2.93 -22.96 12.06
N GLY A 519 -3.62 -21.98 11.45
CA GLY A 519 -4.17 -22.12 10.11
C GLY A 519 -5.20 -23.24 9.99
N GLN A 520 -5.96 -23.53 11.05
CA GLN A 520 -6.98 -24.58 11.14
C GLN A 520 -8.34 -24.01 11.56
N GLY A 521 -8.69 -22.80 11.08
CA GLY A 521 -9.95 -22.16 11.36
C GLY A 521 -11.13 -22.80 10.65
N GLU A 522 -12.33 -22.44 11.07
CA GLU A 522 -13.53 -22.74 10.32
C GLU A 522 -13.50 -21.97 8.99
N ALA A 523 -13.75 -22.66 7.89
CA ALA A 523 -13.78 -22.03 6.58
C ALA A 523 -15.05 -21.18 6.44
N ILE A 524 -14.86 -19.88 6.22
CA ILE A 524 -15.96 -18.96 5.95
C ILE A 524 -16.34 -19.02 4.46
N ILE A 525 -15.34 -19.04 3.57
CA ILE A 525 -15.55 -19.09 2.13
C ILE A 525 -14.40 -19.79 1.39
N ASP A 526 -14.71 -20.48 0.28
CA ASP A 526 -13.73 -21.06 -0.65
C ASP A 526 -13.58 -20.15 -1.88
N LEU A 527 -12.38 -19.63 -2.11
CA LEU A 527 -12.03 -18.80 -3.29
C LEU A 527 -11.78 -19.65 -4.57
N GLY A 528 -12.02 -20.96 -4.51
CA GLY A 528 -12.08 -21.84 -5.68
C GLY A 528 -10.74 -22.13 -6.36
N LYS A 529 -9.66 -22.38 -5.62
CA LYS A 529 -8.31 -22.63 -6.15
C LYS A 529 -7.84 -21.54 -7.12
N SER A 530 -8.25 -20.32 -6.85
CA SER A 530 -7.81 -19.11 -7.54
C SER A 530 -6.46 -18.67 -6.99
N ARG A 531 -5.75 -17.85 -7.76
CA ARG A 531 -4.55 -17.17 -7.25
C ARG A 531 -4.94 -15.76 -6.80
N GLU A 532 -4.69 -15.45 -5.54
CA GLU A 532 -4.85 -14.12 -4.99
C GLU A 532 -3.90 -13.13 -5.69
N ALA A 533 -4.43 -11.98 -6.07
CA ALA A 533 -3.67 -10.93 -6.74
C ALA A 533 -3.71 -9.61 -5.96
N LEU A 534 -4.76 -9.37 -5.17
CA LEU A 534 -4.92 -8.18 -4.35
C LEU A 534 -5.95 -8.44 -3.25
N VAL A 535 -5.69 -7.90 -2.06
CA VAL A 535 -6.68 -7.65 -1.01
C VAL A 535 -6.76 -6.15 -0.80
N ALA A 536 -7.95 -5.55 -0.91
CA ALA A 536 -8.17 -4.12 -0.69
C ALA A 536 -9.66 -3.78 -0.59
N ASP A 537 -10.02 -2.71 0.12
CA ASP A 537 -11.37 -2.11 0.18
C ASP A 537 -11.67 -1.38 -1.13
N VAL A 538 -12.13 -2.10 -2.15
CA VAL A 538 -12.36 -1.53 -3.49
C VAL A 538 -13.84 -1.26 -3.80
N LEU A 539 -14.78 -1.83 -3.03
CA LEU A 539 -16.23 -1.58 -3.20
C LEU A 539 -17.01 -1.94 -1.92
N GLY A 540 -18.26 -1.49 -1.84
CA GLY A 540 -19.12 -1.84 -0.70
C GLY A 540 -18.80 -1.05 0.56
N ASP A 541 -18.85 -1.72 1.71
CA ASP A 541 -18.48 -1.13 2.98
C ASP A 541 -16.94 -1.19 3.22
N TRP A 542 -16.49 -0.94 4.44
CA TRP A 542 -15.07 -0.84 4.79
C TRP A 542 -14.30 -2.19 4.74
N ARG A 543 -14.99 -3.31 4.53
CA ARG A 543 -14.31 -4.60 4.47
C ARG A 543 -13.61 -4.79 3.13
N GLU A 544 -12.59 -5.63 3.17
CA GLU A 544 -11.70 -5.80 2.03
C GLU A 544 -12.23 -6.84 1.04
N GLU A 545 -12.09 -6.57 -0.24
CA GLU A 545 -12.29 -7.55 -1.29
C GLU A 545 -11.02 -8.34 -1.57
N THR A 546 -11.19 -9.59 -1.98
CA THR A 546 -10.10 -10.40 -2.52
C THR A 546 -10.26 -10.54 -4.03
N ILE A 547 -9.31 -9.96 -4.78
CA ILE A 547 -9.28 -10.07 -6.24
C ILE A 547 -8.38 -11.23 -6.64
N THR A 548 -8.91 -12.13 -7.47
CA THR A 548 -8.20 -13.33 -7.90
C THR A 548 -8.20 -13.52 -9.41
N SER A 549 -7.19 -14.24 -9.93
CA SER A 549 -7.13 -14.72 -11.31
C SER A 549 -7.53 -16.19 -11.36
N HIS A 550 -8.56 -16.50 -12.15
CA HIS A 550 -9.07 -17.85 -12.23
C HIS A 550 -9.58 -18.22 -13.63
N LYS A 551 -8.85 -19.09 -14.34
CA LYS A 551 -9.29 -19.70 -15.63
C LYS A 551 -9.89 -18.70 -16.63
N GLY A 552 -9.17 -17.62 -16.88
CA GLY A 552 -9.57 -16.60 -17.84
C GLY A 552 -10.64 -15.63 -17.36
N GLU A 553 -10.82 -15.53 -16.06
CA GLU A 553 -11.66 -14.51 -15.43
C GLU A 553 -10.97 -13.87 -14.23
N MET A 554 -11.27 -12.61 -13.98
CA MET A 554 -11.01 -11.94 -12.72
C MET A 554 -12.25 -12.10 -11.85
N ARG A 555 -12.03 -12.54 -10.60
CA ARG A 555 -13.07 -12.63 -9.57
C ARG A 555 -12.77 -11.66 -8.46
N ILE A 556 -13.78 -10.88 -8.09
CA ILE A 556 -13.73 -9.94 -6.98
C ILE A 556 -14.66 -10.50 -5.92
N TYR A 557 -14.08 -11.19 -4.95
CA TYR A 557 -14.83 -11.75 -3.83
C TYR A 557 -15.14 -10.64 -2.83
N THR A 558 -16.41 -10.51 -2.45
CA THR A 558 -16.88 -9.56 -1.44
C THR A 558 -17.78 -10.28 -0.45
N THR A 559 -17.81 -9.80 0.77
CA THR A 559 -18.64 -10.40 1.82
C THR A 559 -20.11 -9.98 1.72
N THR A 560 -21.01 -10.84 2.19
CA THR A 560 -22.44 -10.53 2.36
C THR A 560 -22.89 -10.71 3.82
N ILE A 561 -21.95 -10.87 4.74
CA ILE A 561 -22.18 -10.92 6.19
C ILE A 561 -22.50 -9.50 6.66
N PRO A 562 -23.62 -9.25 7.37
CA PRO A 562 -23.93 -7.91 7.85
C PRO A 562 -22.95 -7.45 8.94
N ALA A 563 -22.36 -6.28 8.78
CA ALA A 563 -21.59 -5.63 9.84
C ALA A 563 -22.49 -4.68 10.66
N THR A 564 -22.21 -4.60 11.95
CA THR A 564 -22.86 -3.68 12.90
C THR A 564 -22.01 -2.44 13.21
N THR A 565 -20.83 -2.37 12.63
CA THR A 565 -19.87 -1.26 12.75
C THR A 565 -19.67 -0.58 11.38
N ARG A 566 -19.26 0.68 11.41
CA ARG A 566 -18.93 1.44 10.21
C ARG A 566 -17.54 2.05 10.33
N ARG A 567 -16.85 2.16 9.21
CA ARG A 567 -15.54 2.81 9.10
C ARG A 567 -15.49 3.63 7.83
N THR A 568 -14.67 4.64 7.84
CA THR A 568 -14.29 5.34 6.61
C THR A 568 -13.62 4.36 5.65
N CYS A 569 -13.92 4.47 4.36
CA CYS A 569 -13.29 3.68 3.31
C CYS A 569 -11.77 3.69 3.46
N LEU A 570 -11.18 2.50 3.55
CA LEU A 570 -9.75 2.30 3.84
C LEU A 570 -8.86 2.88 2.74
N MET A 571 -9.34 2.88 1.50
CA MET A 571 -8.64 3.50 0.37
C MET A 571 -8.47 5.03 0.52
N GLN A 572 -9.15 5.65 1.46
CA GLN A 572 -8.97 7.07 1.81
C GLN A 572 -7.94 7.29 2.95
N ASP A 573 -7.41 6.23 3.56
CA ASP A 573 -6.16 6.29 4.31
C ASP A 573 -4.99 6.33 3.32
N ARG A 574 -4.19 7.39 3.37
CA ARG A 574 -3.07 7.60 2.45
C ARG A 574 -2.06 6.44 2.48
N HIS A 575 -1.70 5.98 3.66
CA HIS A 575 -0.76 4.87 3.84
C HIS A 575 -1.31 3.58 3.22
N TYR A 576 -2.55 3.23 3.55
CA TYR A 576 -3.23 2.08 2.98
C TYR A 576 -3.30 2.16 1.45
N ARG A 577 -3.69 3.31 0.90
CA ARG A 577 -3.84 3.52 -0.54
C ARG A 577 -2.51 3.44 -1.30
N THR A 578 -1.44 4.05 -0.77
CA THR A 578 -0.10 3.94 -1.39
C THR A 578 0.44 2.51 -1.29
N TYR A 579 0.12 1.78 -0.21
CA TYR A 579 0.45 0.38 -0.08
C TYR A 579 -0.27 -0.48 -1.14
N VAL A 580 -1.59 -0.30 -1.33
CA VAL A 580 -2.38 -0.96 -2.40
C VAL A 580 -1.78 -0.68 -3.76
N ALA A 581 -1.30 0.53 -4.03
CA ALA A 581 -0.69 0.89 -5.31
C ALA A 581 0.54 0.03 -5.66
N THR A 582 1.26 -0.53 -4.67
CA THR A 582 2.41 -1.42 -4.90
C THR A 582 2.03 -2.80 -5.46
N SER A 583 0.75 -3.12 -5.59
CA SER A 583 0.25 -4.43 -6.05
C SER A 583 0.83 -4.88 -7.40
N GLY A 584 1.16 -3.95 -8.27
CA GLY A 584 1.83 -4.19 -9.57
C GLY A 584 3.34 -4.42 -9.49
N SER A 585 3.95 -4.36 -8.31
CA SER A 585 5.40 -4.35 -8.10
C SER A 585 5.83 -5.50 -7.17
N GLY A 586 6.99 -6.08 -7.36
CA GLY A 586 7.68 -7.03 -6.47
C GLY A 586 6.82 -8.05 -5.75
N TYR A 587 7.14 -8.32 -4.49
CA TYR A 587 6.23 -8.99 -3.56
C TYR A 587 5.17 -7.98 -3.08
N HIS A 588 3.92 -8.37 -3.21
CA HIS A 588 2.80 -7.63 -2.66
C HIS A 588 2.18 -8.46 -1.53
N THR A 589 1.88 -7.79 -0.44
CA THR A 589 1.23 -8.34 0.74
C THR A 589 -0.03 -7.53 1.03
N PRO A 590 -0.98 -8.03 1.83
CA PRO A 590 -2.13 -7.25 2.26
C PRO A 590 -1.71 -5.91 2.85
N PRO A 591 -2.43 -4.82 2.53
CA PRO A 591 -2.05 -3.47 2.94
C PRO A 591 -2.14 -3.28 4.45
N GLN A 592 -1.32 -2.38 4.95
CA GLN A 592 -1.25 -1.98 6.35
C GLN A 592 -1.87 -0.59 6.54
N HIS A 593 -2.18 -0.25 7.79
CA HIS A 593 -2.83 1.01 8.17
C HIS A 593 -1.86 1.97 8.82
N SER A 594 -2.17 3.28 8.73
CA SER A 594 -1.42 4.34 9.39
C SER A 594 -1.85 4.61 10.84
N LYS A 595 -2.96 4.04 11.28
CA LYS A 595 -3.53 4.27 12.62
C LYS A 595 -4.19 3.00 13.14
N PRO A 596 -4.17 2.80 14.48
CA PRO A 596 -4.90 1.70 15.07
C PRO A 596 -6.39 1.86 14.79
N PHE A 597 -7.07 0.74 14.59
CA PHE A 597 -8.52 0.77 14.53
C PHE A 597 -9.07 0.94 15.95
N ALA A 598 -9.66 2.10 16.23
CA ALA A 598 -10.52 2.24 17.39
C ALA A 598 -11.84 1.50 17.11
N TRP A 599 -12.12 0.47 17.88
CA TRP A 599 -13.37 -0.30 17.86
C TRP A 599 -14.42 0.35 18.73
#